data_2ce4ddda298b623058bcd11e8e424e92
#
_entry.id   2ce4ddda298b623058bcd11e8e424e92
#
_cell.length_a   1.000
_cell.length_b   1.000
_cell.length_c   1.000
_cell.angle_alpha   90.00
_cell.angle_beta   90.00
_cell.angle_gamma   90.00
#
_symmetry.space_group_name_H-M   'P 1'
#
loop_
_entity.id
_entity.type
_entity.pdbx_description
1 polymer ?
#
loop_
_entity_poly.entity_id
_entity_poly.type
_entity_poly.pdbx_seq_one_letter_code
_entity_poly.pdbx_strand_id
1 'polypeptide(L)'
;MKKMTAMLLTLALVLSMSLVPAAFAEAEPITIQFWHHRGSGTQYECVTHAVEGFNSTVGQELGIVVEESYIGDYVQLFSQIQLAVQSGEAPNVISAANTYTPYMLEDDILVDMAPLAAAEDYDITGNLMDWLLEIGGNTDGQIHSLPYCRSTPLFYYNKAVADELGIEIGEMITIDELVAFGEAAMQTDENGNVTRYGFEIFNDFGYYNAAWIYQLGSEYMAEGGGSPSLEDGTMLKVLTDWRDWVDAGWCRVFDATNAGDIAQTMLISGELASYMNSSAGLGNLMLAAEEAGVEVGVAMFPTYDPDNHVAEIGGANIAIVSADNSEEEIQASWEFIKYIMSDEEQYFNAMTSGYVACTKSIAEYEPMIEFWNENPEFKVAYDQMLNYGRAQETPFVAVGQDFTQICWDTVSLLIAEQSITPEEAVEMITTESEDIW
;
A
#
# COMPACT_ATOMS: atom_id res chain seq x y z
N MET A 1 -40.61 -62.04 -46.12
CA MET A 1 -40.63 -61.67 -44.68
C MET A 1 -39.16 -61.50 -44.10
N LYS A 2 -38.25 -62.41 -44.29
CA LYS A 2 -36.87 -62.30 -43.71
C LYS A 2 -36.02 -61.12 -44.22
N LYS A 3 -36.25 -60.63 -45.44
CA LYS A 3 -35.52 -59.46 -46.01
C LYS A 3 -36.09 -58.09 -45.55
N MET A 4 -37.37 -58.01 -45.19
CA MET A 4 -37.98 -56.83 -44.66
C MET A 4 -37.60 -56.60 -43.18
N THR A 5 -37.48 -57.65 -42.40
CA THR A 5 -37.07 -57.58 -40.98
C THR A 5 -35.61 -57.16 -40.83
N ALA A 6 -34.71 -57.56 -41.75
CA ALA A 6 -33.32 -57.12 -41.78
C ALA A 6 -33.17 -55.62 -42.09
N MET A 7 -34.02 -55.08 -43.02
CA MET A 7 -33.97 -53.69 -43.40
C MET A 7 -34.54 -52.74 -42.34
N LEU A 8 -35.51 -53.21 -41.53
CA LEU A 8 -36.07 -52.45 -40.42
C LEU A 8 -35.12 -52.46 -39.19
N LEU A 9 -34.36 -53.53 -38.97
CA LEU A 9 -33.34 -53.58 -37.95
C LEU A 9 -32.12 -52.71 -38.27
N THR A 10 -31.73 -52.62 -39.54
CA THR A 10 -30.62 -51.75 -39.97
C THR A 10 -31.05 -50.27 -39.92
N LEU A 11 -32.27 -49.92 -40.19
CA LEU A 11 -32.78 -48.55 -40.05
C LEU A 11 -32.94 -48.12 -38.57
N ALA A 12 -33.31 -49.04 -37.67
CA ALA A 12 -33.35 -48.79 -36.24
C ALA A 12 -31.95 -48.62 -35.62
N LEU A 13 -30.93 -49.33 -36.14
CA LEU A 13 -29.54 -49.17 -35.69
C LEU A 13 -28.89 -47.84 -36.19
N VAL A 14 -29.28 -47.39 -37.39
CA VAL A 14 -28.78 -46.11 -37.90
C VAL A 14 -29.48 -44.92 -37.24
N LEU A 15 -30.72 -45.06 -36.78
CA LEU A 15 -31.42 -44.00 -36.02
C LEU A 15 -30.99 -43.93 -34.54
N SER A 16 -30.41 -45.00 -33.99
CA SER A 16 -29.91 -45.00 -32.61
C SER A 16 -28.46 -44.48 -32.49
N MET A 17 -27.75 -44.26 -33.59
CA MET A 17 -26.38 -43.68 -33.60
C MET A 17 -26.38 -42.15 -33.80
N SER A 18 -27.53 -41.49 -33.94
CA SER A 18 -27.60 -40.04 -34.15
C SER A 18 -28.05 -39.22 -32.93
N LEU A 19 -28.14 -39.86 -31.75
CA LEU A 19 -28.27 -39.17 -30.46
C LEU A 19 -26.96 -39.35 -29.65
N VAL A 20 -25.85 -38.93 -30.24
CA VAL A 20 -24.73 -38.43 -29.41
C VAL A 20 -25.26 -37.08 -28.89
N PRO A 21 -25.44 -36.89 -27.55
CA PRO A 21 -25.63 -35.54 -27.06
C PRO A 21 -24.46 -34.75 -27.59
N ALA A 22 -24.71 -33.68 -28.29
CA ALA A 22 -23.68 -32.68 -28.52
C ALA A 22 -23.18 -32.36 -27.11
N ALA A 23 -21.99 -32.85 -26.78
CA ALA A 23 -21.24 -32.30 -25.68
C ALA A 23 -21.20 -30.80 -26.02
N PHE A 24 -21.93 -29.99 -25.27
CA PHE A 24 -21.66 -28.57 -25.29
C PHE A 24 -20.17 -28.51 -24.96
N ALA A 25 -19.36 -28.14 -25.93
CA ALA A 25 -18.00 -27.72 -25.64
C ALA A 25 -18.21 -26.60 -24.61
N GLU A 26 -17.80 -26.84 -23.38
CA GLU A 26 -17.70 -25.77 -22.41
C GLU A 26 -16.88 -24.69 -23.14
N ALA A 27 -17.41 -23.49 -23.20
CA ALA A 27 -16.67 -22.37 -23.77
C ALA A 27 -15.35 -22.29 -23.01
N GLU A 28 -14.25 -22.07 -23.71
CA GLU A 28 -12.97 -21.86 -23.03
C GLU A 28 -13.15 -20.67 -22.08
N PRO A 29 -12.65 -20.75 -20.85
CA PRO A 29 -12.79 -19.66 -19.89
C PRO A 29 -12.08 -18.40 -20.40
N ILE A 30 -12.62 -17.23 -20.06
CA ILE A 30 -11.95 -15.96 -20.28
C ILE A 30 -10.83 -15.88 -19.26
N THR A 31 -9.58 -15.80 -19.73
CA THR A 31 -8.42 -15.66 -18.84
C THR A 31 -8.00 -14.20 -18.77
N ILE A 32 -7.89 -13.65 -17.56
CA ILE A 32 -7.39 -12.30 -17.32
C ILE A 32 -6.09 -12.33 -16.54
N GLN A 33 -5.16 -11.46 -16.90
CA GLN A 33 -3.86 -11.31 -16.26
C GLN A 33 -3.93 -10.21 -15.21
N PHE A 34 -3.58 -10.54 -13.96
CA PHE A 34 -3.46 -9.58 -12.85
C PHE A 34 -1.99 -9.37 -12.51
N TRP A 35 -1.46 -8.17 -12.78
CA TRP A 35 -0.09 -7.78 -12.44
C TRP A 35 -0.04 -6.96 -11.16
N HIS A 36 0.87 -7.36 -10.25
CA HIS A 36 0.94 -6.74 -8.93
C HIS A 36 2.37 -6.64 -8.39
N HIS A 37 2.55 -5.86 -7.31
CA HIS A 37 3.82 -5.58 -6.63
C HIS A 37 4.03 -6.43 -5.36
N ARG A 38 3.08 -7.27 -4.95
CA ARG A 38 3.06 -7.99 -3.67
C ARG A 38 3.68 -9.37 -3.83
N GLY A 39 5.02 -9.50 -3.60
CA GLY A 39 5.79 -10.68 -4.01
C GLY A 39 6.14 -11.67 -2.89
N SER A 40 5.85 -11.36 -1.61
CA SER A 40 6.26 -12.24 -0.50
C SER A 40 5.48 -12.01 0.78
N GLY A 41 5.60 -12.96 1.73
CA GLY A 41 5.03 -12.87 3.08
C GLY A 41 3.51 -12.74 3.07
N THR A 42 2.98 -12.12 4.11
CA THR A 42 1.53 -11.93 4.29
C THR A 42 0.87 -11.14 3.16
N GLN A 43 1.62 -10.26 2.50
CA GLN A 43 1.09 -9.51 1.36
C GLN A 43 0.83 -10.42 0.15
N TYR A 44 1.73 -11.34 -0.18
CA TYR A 44 1.54 -12.30 -1.27
C TYR A 44 0.43 -13.32 -0.94
N GLU A 45 0.33 -13.74 0.33
CA GLU A 45 -0.76 -14.59 0.80
C GLU A 45 -2.15 -13.97 0.50
N CYS A 46 -2.30 -12.66 0.69
CA CYS A 46 -3.56 -11.99 0.35
C CYS A 46 -3.86 -12.02 -1.16
N VAL A 47 -2.86 -11.91 -2.02
CA VAL A 47 -3.07 -12.01 -3.48
C VAL A 47 -3.48 -13.42 -3.86
N THR A 48 -2.76 -14.44 -3.38
CA THR A 48 -3.10 -15.85 -3.69
C THR A 48 -4.48 -16.22 -3.15
N HIS A 49 -4.85 -15.75 -1.95
CA HIS A 49 -6.19 -15.95 -1.39
C HIS A 49 -7.28 -15.38 -2.31
N ALA A 50 -7.15 -14.12 -2.71
CA ALA A 50 -8.13 -13.47 -3.56
C ALA A 50 -8.26 -14.14 -4.93
N VAL A 51 -7.15 -14.52 -5.57
CA VAL A 51 -7.14 -15.16 -6.89
C VAL A 51 -7.69 -16.59 -6.82
N GLU A 52 -7.24 -17.40 -5.86
CA GLU A 52 -7.75 -18.77 -5.67
C GLU A 52 -9.23 -18.77 -5.26
N GLY A 53 -9.62 -17.85 -4.37
CA GLY A 53 -11.01 -17.65 -3.95
C GLY A 53 -11.91 -17.29 -5.11
N PHE A 54 -11.55 -16.28 -5.91
CA PHE A 54 -12.28 -15.90 -7.12
C PHE A 54 -12.38 -17.07 -8.11
N ASN A 55 -11.26 -17.69 -8.45
CA ASN A 55 -11.21 -18.77 -9.44
C ASN A 55 -12.03 -20.00 -9.03
N SER A 56 -12.17 -20.27 -7.74
CA SER A 56 -12.94 -21.41 -7.21
C SER A 56 -14.42 -21.11 -6.96
N THR A 57 -14.84 -19.85 -7.01
CA THR A 57 -16.22 -19.39 -6.73
C THR A 57 -16.80 -18.62 -7.91
N VAL A 58 -16.78 -17.31 -7.86
CA VAL A 58 -17.36 -16.41 -8.88
C VAL A 58 -16.77 -16.66 -10.26
N GLY A 59 -15.44 -16.81 -10.37
CA GLY A 59 -14.77 -17.10 -11.64
C GLY A 59 -15.22 -18.42 -12.25
N GLN A 60 -15.36 -19.47 -11.42
CA GLN A 60 -15.88 -20.77 -11.89
C GLN A 60 -17.31 -20.66 -12.43
N GLU A 61 -18.18 -19.90 -11.74
CA GLU A 61 -19.57 -19.73 -12.14
C GLU A 61 -19.72 -18.95 -13.45
N LEU A 62 -18.84 -17.94 -13.66
CA LEU A 62 -18.87 -17.07 -14.82
C LEU A 62 -17.98 -17.54 -15.98
N GLY A 63 -17.19 -18.60 -15.80
CA GLY A 63 -16.21 -19.06 -16.79
C GLY A 63 -15.03 -18.09 -16.94
N ILE A 64 -14.58 -17.47 -15.86
CA ILE A 64 -13.45 -16.55 -15.80
C ILE A 64 -12.33 -17.18 -14.99
N VAL A 65 -11.09 -17.02 -15.45
CA VAL A 65 -9.87 -17.44 -14.73
C VAL A 65 -8.94 -16.25 -14.60
N VAL A 66 -8.50 -15.95 -13.40
CA VAL A 66 -7.47 -14.95 -13.11
C VAL A 66 -6.13 -15.64 -12.96
N GLU A 67 -5.13 -15.18 -13.68
CA GLU A 67 -3.72 -15.56 -13.52
C GLU A 67 -2.96 -14.35 -12.98
N GLU A 68 -2.38 -14.48 -11.78
CA GLU A 68 -1.62 -13.42 -11.15
C GLU A 68 -0.13 -13.49 -11.52
N SER A 69 0.53 -12.33 -11.53
CA SER A 69 1.97 -12.22 -11.73
C SER A 69 2.57 -11.12 -10.86
N TYR A 70 3.52 -11.51 -10.01
CA TYR A 70 4.40 -10.56 -9.35
C TYR A 70 5.42 -10.00 -10.34
N ILE A 71 5.41 -8.70 -10.55
CA ILE A 71 6.28 -8.05 -11.56
C ILE A 71 7.51 -7.36 -10.93
N GLY A 72 7.48 -7.13 -9.63
CA GLY A 72 8.52 -6.40 -8.90
C GLY A 72 7.94 -5.31 -8.02
N ASP A 73 8.77 -4.35 -7.63
CA ASP A 73 8.31 -3.16 -6.91
C ASP A 73 7.45 -2.23 -7.79
N TYR A 74 6.98 -1.12 -7.23
CA TYR A 74 6.13 -0.16 -7.94
C TYR A 74 6.80 0.44 -9.18
N VAL A 75 8.11 0.72 -9.12
CA VAL A 75 8.88 1.29 -10.25
C VAL A 75 9.00 0.26 -11.37
N GLN A 76 9.33 -0.98 -11.01
CA GLN A 76 9.46 -2.09 -11.96
C GLN A 76 8.12 -2.41 -12.60
N LEU A 77 7.05 -2.49 -11.80
CA LEU A 77 5.70 -2.75 -12.28
C LEU A 77 5.25 -1.67 -13.29
N PHE A 78 5.39 -0.39 -12.95
CA PHE A 78 5.03 0.71 -13.85
C PHE A 78 5.81 0.65 -15.16
N SER A 79 7.13 0.44 -15.09
CA SER A 79 7.97 0.32 -16.29
C SER A 79 7.57 -0.87 -17.17
N GLN A 80 7.20 -2.00 -16.58
CA GLN A 80 6.74 -3.18 -17.33
C GLN A 80 5.36 -2.95 -17.96
N ILE A 81 4.44 -2.26 -17.27
CA ILE A 81 3.13 -1.89 -17.84
C ILE A 81 3.33 -1.03 -19.11
N GLN A 82 4.17 0.01 -19.05
CA GLN A 82 4.46 0.85 -20.21
C GLN A 82 5.04 0.06 -21.39
N LEU A 83 5.95 -0.87 -21.13
CA LEU A 83 6.53 -1.75 -22.16
C LEU A 83 5.49 -2.70 -22.75
N ALA A 84 4.65 -3.30 -21.92
CA ALA A 84 3.59 -4.22 -22.33
C ALA A 84 2.54 -3.52 -23.21
N VAL A 85 2.10 -2.33 -22.84
CA VAL A 85 1.20 -1.49 -23.66
C VAL A 85 1.83 -1.18 -25.03
N GLN A 86 3.11 -0.83 -25.07
CA GLN A 86 3.81 -0.54 -26.33
C GLN A 86 3.98 -1.78 -27.22
N SER A 87 4.06 -2.98 -26.65
CA SER A 87 4.23 -4.23 -27.39
C SER A 87 2.92 -4.91 -27.80
N GLY A 88 1.78 -4.43 -27.31
CA GLY A 88 0.48 -5.07 -27.54
C GLY A 88 0.26 -6.32 -26.67
N GLU A 89 0.85 -6.36 -25.47
CA GLU A 89 0.77 -7.47 -24.50
C GLU A 89 0.38 -6.94 -23.10
N ALA A 90 -0.50 -5.93 -23.06
CA ALA A 90 -0.92 -5.32 -21.80
C ALA A 90 -1.68 -6.30 -20.90
N PRO A 91 -1.47 -6.26 -19.56
CA PRO A 91 -2.29 -7.04 -18.63
C PRO A 91 -3.72 -6.50 -18.60
N ASN A 92 -4.64 -7.29 -18.01
CA ASN A 92 -6.03 -6.86 -17.89
C ASN A 92 -6.26 -6.02 -16.63
N VAL A 93 -5.69 -6.45 -15.50
CA VAL A 93 -5.84 -5.79 -14.20
C VAL A 93 -4.45 -5.50 -13.62
N ILE A 94 -4.29 -4.34 -13.02
CA ILE A 94 -3.05 -3.91 -12.38
C ILE A 94 -3.29 -3.38 -10.97
N SER A 95 -2.32 -3.63 -10.08
CA SER A 95 -2.23 -2.97 -8.77
C SER A 95 -1.10 -1.93 -8.85
N ALA A 96 -1.45 -0.67 -9.08
CA ALA A 96 -0.51 0.41 -9.33
C ALA A 96 -0.44 1.39 -8.15
N ALA A 97 0.78 1.85 -7.81
CA ALA A 97 0.93 2.93 -6.84
C ALA A 97 0.26 4.21 -7.33
N ASN A 98 -0.28 4.99 -6.39
CA ASN A 98 -0.98 6.23 -6.68
C ASN A 98 -0.13 7.20 -7.51
N THR A 99 1.15 7.29 -7.19
CA THR A 99 2.11 8.19 -7.84
C THR A 99 2.30 7.92 -9.33
N TYR A 100 1.93 6.72 -9.82
CA TYR A 100 2.00 6.36 -11.25
C TYR A 100 0.67 6.42 -11.97
N THR A 101 -0.45 6.48 -11.24
CA THR A 101 -1.79 6.58 -11.85
C THR A 101 -1.95 7.79 -12.78
N PRO A 102 -1.45 9.01 -12.45
CA PRO A 102 -1.55 10.16 -13.33
C PRO A 102 -0.92 9.96 -14.72
N TYR A 103 0.25 9.33 -14.76
CA TYR A 103 0.92 9.04 -16.04
C TYR A 103 0.10 8.09 -16.91
N MET A 104 -0.52 7.08 -16.28
CA MET A 104 -1.39 6.14 -16.98
C MET A 104 -2.69 6.79 -17.48
N LEU A 105 -3.19 7.81 -16.76
CA LEU A 105 -4.33 8.62 -17.18
C LEU A 105 -3.97 9.54 -18.36
N GLU A 106 -2.79 10.18 -18.33
CA GLU A 106 -2.30 10.98 -19.45
C GLU A 106 -2.11 10.14 -20.73
N ASP A 107 -1.71 8.90 -20.60
CA ASP A 107 -1.54 7.94 -21.71
C ASP A 107 -2.86 7.29 -22.17
N ASP A 108 -4.00 7.57 -21.48
CA ASP A 108 -5.35 7.04 -21.77
C ASP A 108 -5.42 5.50 -21.78
N ILE A 109 -4.66 4.85 -20.90
CA ILE A 109 -4.55 3.38 -20.84
C ILE A 109 -5.44 2.72 -19.77
N LEU A 110 -6.20 3.50 -19.00
CA LEU A 110 -7.08 2.98 -17.95
C LEU A 110 -8.56 3.05 -18.37
N VAL A 111 -9.31 2.03 -18.00
CA VAL A 111 -10.77 1.97 -18.23
C VAL A 111 -11.47 2.87 -17.21
N ASP A 112 -12.43 3.69 -17.68
CA ASP A 112 -13.42 4.29 -16.78
C ASP A 112 -14.43 3.20 -16.35
N MET A 113 -14.40 2.84 -15.06
CA MET A 113 -15.26 1.81 -14.49
C MET A 113 -16.64 2.32 -14.10
N ALA A 114 -16.89 3.64 -14.10
CA ALA A 114 -18.19 4.20 -13.73
C ALA A 114 -19.34 3.71 -14.64
N PRO A 115 -19.18 3.58 -15.98
CA PRO A 115 -20.19 2.99 -16.84
C PRO A 115 -20.46 1.51 -16.55
N LEU A 116 -19.43 0.73 -16.17
CA LEU A 116 -19.59 -0.70 -15.82
C LEU A 116 -20.44 -0.84 -14.56
N ALA A 117 -20.12 -0.07 -13.53
CA ALA A 117 -20.88 -0.03 -12.29
C ALA A 117 -22.34 0.42 -12.51
N ALA A 118 -22.57 1.45 -13.32
CA ALA A 118 -23.89 1.97 -13.63
C ALA A 118 -24.77 0.96 -14.41
N ALA A 119 -24.17 0.12 -15.25
CA ALA A 119 -24.89 -0.90 -16.02
C ALA A 119 -25.48 -2.00 -15.12
N GLU A 120 -24.91 -2.22 -13.94
CA GLU A 120 -25.32 -3.24 -12.97
C GLU A 120 -26.00 -2.66 -11.72
N ASP A 121 -26.22 -1.33 -11.67
CA ASP A 121 -26.72 -0.63 -10.49
C ASP A 121 -25.81 -0.85 -9.24
N TYR A 122 -24.49 -1.00 -9.49
CA TYR A 122 -23.48 -1.19 -8.45
C TYR A 122 -23.00 0.15 -7.91
N ASP A 123 -23.10 0.33 -6.58
CA ASP A 123 -22.63 1.55 -5.92
C ASP A 123 -21.13 1.51 -5.66
N ILE A 124 -20.35 1.87 -6.68
CA ILE A 124 -18.89 1.85 -6.64
C ILE A 124 -18.29 2.90 -5.68
N THR A 125 -18.99 4.01 -5.44
CA THR A 125 -18.46 5.13 -4.66
C THR A 125 -19.05 5.23 -3.25
N GLY A 126 -20.31 4.86 -3.07
CA GLY A 126 -21.03 5.05 -1.80
C GLY A 126 -20.43 4.29 -0.63
N ASN A 127 -19.79 3.14 -0.91
CA ASN A 127 -19.12 2.31 0.10
C ASN A 127 -17.63 2.63 0.29
N LEU A 128 -17.04 3.54 -0.48
CA LEU A 128 -15.64 3.95 -0.34
C LEU A 128 -15.53 5.25 0.44
N MET A 129 -14.41 5.45 1.12
CA MET A 129 -14.08 6.74 1.75
C MET A 129 -13.85 7.76 0.64
N ASP A 130 -14.55 8.90 0.68
CA ASP A 130 -14.58 9.86 -0.43
C ASP A 130 -13.19 10.37 -0.83
N TRP A 131 -12.35 10.68 0.16
CA TRP A 131 -10.99 11.15 -0.07
C TRP A 131 -10.03 10.06 -0.65
N LEU A 132 -10.31 8.76 -0.44
CA LEU A 132 -9.55 7.69 -1.11
C LEU A 132 -9.81 7.63 -2.61
N LEU A 133 -10.97 8.06 -3.08
CA LEU A 133 -11.27 8.16 -4.49
C LEU A 133 -10.48 9.28 -5.17
N GLU A 134 -10.30 10.42 -4.48
CA GLU A 134 -9.52 11.55 -4.99
C GLU A 134 -8.06 11.15 -5.23
N ILE A 135 -7.47 10.35 -4.35
CA ILE A 135 -6.11 9.81 -4.48
C ILE A 135 -5.94 8.93 -5.74
N GLY A 136 -7.00 8.34 -6.24
CA GLY A 136 -6.98 7.52 -7.46
C GLY A 136 -6.91 8.30 -8.78
N GLY A 137 -6.84 9.64 -8.73
CA GLY A 137 -6.94 10.47 -9.93
C GLY A 137 -8.35 10.47 -10.53
N ASN A 138 -9.36 10.11 -9.75
CA ASN A 138 -10.74 10.06 -10.20
C ASN A 138 -11.34 11.47 -10.16
N THR A 139 -11.68 12.00 -11.31
CA THR A 139 -12.23 13.36 -11.49
C THR A 139 -13.48 13.34 -12.35
N ASP A 140 -14.33 14.35 -12.19
CA ASP A 140 -15.49 14.59 -13.06
C ASP A 140 -16.48 13.41 -13.18
N GLY A 141 -16.53 12.54 -12.16
CA GLY A 141 -17.43 11.38 -12.15
C GLY A 141 -16.90 10.17 -12.92
N GLN A 142 -15.67 10.22 -13.42
CA GLN A 142 -14.96 9.07 -13.98
C GLN A 142 -14.24 8.32 -12.85
N ILE A 143 -14.13 7.00 -12.97
CA ILE A 143 -13.45 6.13 -12.01
C ILE A 143 -12.49 5.21 -12.74
N HIS A 144 -11.24 5.61 -12.77
CA HIS A 144 -10.18 4.89 -13.45
C HIS A 144 -9.41 3.92 -12.55
N SER A 145 -9.47 4.14 -11.24
CA SER A 145 -8.86 3.23 -10.27
C SER A 145 -9.62 3.24 -8.95
N LEU A 146 -9.52 2.14 -8.20
CA LEU A 146 -10.11 2.01 -6.87
C LEU A 146 -9.01 1.80 -5.82
N PRO A 147 -9.17 2.33 -4.60
CA PRO A 147 -8.25 2.04 -3.51
C PRO A 147 -8.29 0.54 -3.19
N TYR A 148 -7.13 -0.12 -3.20
CA TYR A 148 -7.06 -1.58 -3.03
C TYR A 148 -6.29 -1.99 -1.78
N CYS A 149 -5.02 -1.61 -1.68
CA CYS A 149 -4.18 -1.92 -0.55
C CYS A 149 -3.58 -0.60 -0.03
N ARG A 150 -4.28 0.00 0.93
CA ARG A 150 -3.89 1.27 1.53
C ARG A 150 -3.15 1.07 2.83
N SER A 151 -2.15 1.89 3.04
CA SER A 151 -1.34 1.85 4.24
C SER A 151 -1.04 3.25 4.74
N THR A 152 -0.64 3.33 6.00
CA THR A 152 -0.21 4.57 6.63
C THR A 152 0.98 4.27 7.54
N PRO A 153 1.94 5.19 7.71
CA PRO A 153 3.03 4.97 8.64
C PRO A 153 2.51 4.94 10.08
N LEU A 154 3.05 3.98 10.85
CA LEU A 154 2.75 3.79 12.26
C LEU A 154 4.04 3.79 13.07
N PHE A 155 3.90 4.05 14.36
CA PHE A 155 4.98 3.94 15.34
C PHE A 155 4.92 2.56 16.01
N TYR A 156 5.99 1.79 15.87
CA TYR A 156 6.15 0.47 16.46
C TYR A 156 7.17 0.53 17.60
N TYR A 157 6.87 -0.11 18.73
CA TYR A 157 7.77 -0.13 19.86
C TYR A 157 7.77 -1.48 20.59
N ASN A 158 8.88 -1.79 21.24
CA ASN A 158 9.01 -2.97 22.09
C ASN A 158 8.37 -2.67 23.45
N LYS A 159 7.24 -3.33 23.78
CA LYS A 159 6.50 -3.12 25.03
C LYS A 159 7.37 -3.38 26.27
N ALA A 160 8.23 -4.40 26.23
CA ALA A 160 9.10 -4.70 27.34
C ALA A 160 10.10 -3.57 27.66
N VAL A 161 10.53 -2.82 26.63
CA VAL A 161 11.38 -1.63 26.83
C VAL A 161 10.58 -0.49 27.45
N ALA A 162 9.36 -0.24 26.99
CA ALA A 162 8.49 0.78 27.58
C ALA A 162 8.18 0.48 29.05
N ASP A 163 7.89 -0.79 29.37
CA ASP A 163 7.66 -1.27 30.74
C ASP A 163 8.91 -1.14 31.61
N GLU A 164 10.11 -1.51 31.10
CA GLU A 164 11.40 -1.32 31.78
C GLU A 164 11.61 0.12 32.22
N LEU A 165 11.22 1.06 31.36
CA LEU A 165 11.37 2.50 31.60
C LEU A 165 10.22 3.09 32.42
N GLY A 166 9.10 2.38 32.58
CA GLY A 166 7.88 2.88 33.20
C GLY A 166 7.21 3.98 32.38
N ILE A 167 7.39 3.94 31.05
CA ILE A 167 6.78 4.88 30.09
C ILE A 167 5.56 4.22 29.47
N GLU A 168 4.42 4.87 29.60
CA GLU A 168 3.18 4.47 28.94
C GLU A 168 3.08 5.22 27.59
N ILE A 169 3.01 4.48 26.49
CA ILE A 169 2.80 5.03 25.16
C ILE A 169 1.31 4.95 24.85
N GLY A 170 0.71 6.12 24.58
CA GLY A 170 -0.70 6.25 24.24
C GLY A 170 -1.01 5.84 22.79
N GLU A 171 -2.25 6.08 22.38
CA GLU A 171 -2.71 5.87 21.00
C GLU A 171 -1.93 6.73 19.99
N MET A 172 -1.53 7.93 20.40
CA MET A 172 -0.71 8.88 19.65
C MET A 172 0.48 9.28 20.51
N ILE A 173 1.64 9.47 19.89
CA ILE A 173 2.87 9.93 20.54
C ILE A 173 3.30 11.28 19.93
N THR A 174 3.60 12.26 20.77
CA THR A 174 4.18 13.53 20.34
C THR A 174 5.68 13.40 20.05
N ILE A 175 6.25 14.33 19.28
CA ILE A 175 7.69 14.37 19.04
C ILE A 175 8.48 14.52 20.36
N ASP A 176 7.99 15.32 21.30
CA ASP A 176 8.66 15.46 22.63
C ASP A 176 8.66 14.13 23.42
N GLU A 177 7.56 13.37 23.35
CA GLU A 177 7.47 12.05 23.97
C GLU A 177 8.34 11.01 23.24
N LEU A 178 8.40 11.06 21.89
CA LEU A 178 9.30 10.23 21.10
C LEU A 178 10.76 10.47 21.49
N VAL A 179 11.18 11.72 21.59
CA VAL A 179 12.54 12.09 22.02
C VAL A 179 12.82 11.58 23.43
N ALA A 180 11.91 11.84 24.36
CA ALA A 180 12.06 11.38 25.75
C ALA A 180 12.15 9.85 25.87
N PHE A 181 11.32 9.12 25.11
CA PHE A 181 11.37 7.66 25.05
C PHE A 181 12.67 7.17 24.40
N GLY A 182 13.06 7.74 23.26
CA GLY A 182 14.26 7.36 22.53
C GLY A 182 15.54 7.55 23.33
N GLU A 183 15.68 8.71 23.97
CA GLU A 183 16.84 8.99 24.86
C GLU A 183 16.88 8.04 26.06
N ALA A 184 15.75 7.77 26.70
CA ALA A 184 15.67 6.86 27.84
C ALA A 184 15.92 5.40 27.46
N ALA A 185 15.53 5.00 26.26
CA ALA A 185 15.64 3.63 25.78
C ALA A 185 17.05 3.27 25.28
N MET A 186 17.89 4.27 24.97
CA MET A 186 19.26 4.05 24.50
C MET A 186 20.09 3.31 25.54
N GLN A 187 20.84 2.31 25.09
CA GLN A 187 21.79 1.59 25.94
C GLN A 187 23.18 1.51 25.29
N THR A 188 24.21 1.52 26.12
CA THR A 188 25.60 1.36 25.69
C THR A 188 26.32 0.29 26.53
N ASP A 189 27.32 -0.36 25.92
CA ASP A 189 28.23 -1.26 26.65
C ASP A 189 29.26 -0.49 27.47
N GLU A 190 30.12 -1.23 28.18
CA GLU A 190 31.20 -0.68 29.03
C GLU A 190 32.24 0.12 28.19
N ASN A 191 32.29 -0.04 26.89
CA ASN A 191 33.20 0.65 25.99
C ASN A 191 32.52 1.88 25.32
N GLY A 192 31.24 2.11 25.59
CA GLY A 192 30.45 3.19 24.99
C GLY A 192 29.83 2.87 23.63
N ASN A 193 29.88 1.61 23.20
CA ASN A 193 29.18 1.23 21.95
C ASN A 193 27.69 1.11 22.23
N VAL A 194 26.85 1.61 21.32
CA VAL A 194 25.40 1.49 21.41
C VAL A 194 25.00 0.03 21.25
N THR A 195 24.28 -0.51 22.22
CA THR A 195 23.73 -1.86 22.22
C THR A 195 22.22 -1.89 21.99
N ARG A 196 21.53 -0.78 22.27
CA ARG A 196 20.13 -0.55 21.91
C ARG A 196 19.97 0.90 21.49
N TYR A 197 19.44 1.12 20.30
CA TYR A 197 18.99 2.44 19.84
C TYR A 197 17.58 2.71 20.33
N GLY A 198 17.26 3.99 20.59
CA GLY A 198 15.92 4.40 20.98
C GLY A 198 14.93 4.41 19.85
N PHE A 199 15.38 4.90 18.69
CA PHE A 199 14.54 5.09 17.52
C PHE A 199 15.31 4.94 16.22
N GLU A 200 14.60 4.68 15.12
CA GLU A 200 15.14 4.66 13.77
C GLU A 200 14.31 5.54 12.83
N ILE A 201 15.00 6.41 12.08
CA ILE A 201 14.42 7.20 11.00
C ILE A 201 14.62 6.47 9.68
N PHE A 202 13.54 6.30 8.93
CA PHE A 202 13.60 5.96 7.52
C PHE A 202 13.81 7.23 6.69
N ASN A 203 14.79 7.18 5.81
CA ASN A 203 14.98 8.24 4.83
C ASN A 203 14.05 8.02 3.62
N ASP A 204 12.78 8.34 3.81
CA ASP A 204 11.77 8.36 2.74
C ASP A 204 10.88 9.59 2.94
N PHE A 205 11.24 10.66 2.26
CA PHE A 205 10.57 11.94 2.41
C PHE A 205 9.14 11.94 1.87
N GLY A 206 8.90 11.20 0.81
CA GLY A 206 7.58 11.20 0.18
C GLY A 206 6.51 10.52 1.01
N TYR A 207 6.85 9.45 1.72
CA TYR A 207 5.86 8.63 2.42
C TYR A 207 5.91 8.77 3.95
N TYR A 208 7.11 8.76 4.56
CA TYR A 208 7.18 8.83 6.02
C TYR A 208 7.28 10.24 6.56
N ASN A 209 7.98 11.12 5.87
CA ASN A 209 8.51 12.31 6.51
C ASN A 209 7.80 13.60 6.09
N ALA A 210 7.10 13.64 4.97
CA ALA A 210 6.35 14.80 4.52
C ALA A 210 5.21 15.17 5.48
N ALA A 211 4.63 14.18 6.18
CA ALA A 211 3.60 14.41 7.18
C ALA A 211 4.03 15.39 8.28
N TRP A 212 5.29 15.35 8.72
CA TRP A 212 5.79 16.29 9.73
C TRP A 212 5.81 17.74 9.25
N ILE A 213 6.02 17.96 7.96
CA ILE A 213 5.92 19.29 7.35
C ILE A 213 4.48 19.79 7.40
N TYR A 214 3.51 18.94 7.04
CA TYR A 214 2.09 19.28 7.09
C TYR A 214 1.61 19.53 8.51
N GLN A 215 2.04 18.74 9.49
CA GLN A 215 1.73 18.94 10.91
C GLN A 215 2.21 20.30 11.44
N LEU A 216 3.31 20.80 10.91
CA LEU A 216 3.86 22.13 11.23
C LEU A 216 3.19 23.26 10.45
N GLY A 217 2.17 22.97 9.64
CA GLY A 217 1.35 23.94 8.92
C GLY A 217 1.95 24.44 7.60
N SER A 218 2.93 23.72 7.04
CA SER A 218 3.52 24.01 5.73
C SER A 218 3.15 22.92 4.70
N GLU A 219 3.63 23.06 3.48
CA GLU A 219 3.46 22.11 2.39
C GLU A 219 4.81 21.58 1.91
N TYR A 220 4.87 20.25 1.73
CA TYR A 220 6.05 19.60 1.15
C TYR A 220 6.21 19.94 -0.32
N MET A 221 5.10 19.87 -1.08
CA MET A 221 5.01 20.33 -2.47
C MET A 221 3.67 21.05 -2.69
N ALA A 222 3.71 22.14 -3.46
CA ALA A 222 2.51 22.85 -3.86
C ALA A 222 1.98 22.34 -5.21
N GLU A 223 0.66 22.36 -5.42
CA GLU A 223 0.03 22.01 -6.71
C GLU A 223 0.60 22.78 -7.91
N GLY A 224 1.03 24.01 -7.68
CA GLY A 224 1.62 24.89 -8.71
C GLY A 224 3.11 24.71 -8.95
N GLY A 225 3.73 23.73 -8.29
CA GLY A 225 5.18 23.56 -8.23
C GLY A 225 5.81 24.32 -7.05
N GLY A 226 7.04 23.95 -6.71
CA GLY A 226 7.78 24.49 -5.56
C GLY A 226 7.45 23.80 -4.24
N SER A 227 8.29 24.05 -3.23
CA SER A 227 8.14 23.53 -1.88
C SER A 227 8.10 24.69 -0.88
N PRO A 228 6.89 25.08 -0.38
CA PRO A 228 6.74 26.15 0.61
C PRO A 228 7.58 25.92 1.87
N SER A 229 7.76 24.67 2.29
CA SER A 229 8.54 24.32 3.48
C SER A 229 10.02 24.70 3.40
N LEU A 230 10.58 24.83 2.20
CA LEU A 230 11.96 25.33 1.99
C LEU A 230 12.05 26.83 2.26
N GLU A 231 10.97 27.59 1.97
CA GLU A 231 10.97 29.05 2.08
C GLU A 231 10.58 29.55 3.49
N ASP A 232 9.65 28.83 4.18
CA ASP A 232 9.13 29.25 5.48
C ASP A 232 9.94 28.73 6.67
N GLY A 233 10.95 27.88 6.43
CA GLY A 233 11.83 27.32 7.42
C GLY A 233 11.34 26.01 8.06
N THR A 234 10.20 25.47 7.64
CA THR A 234 9.66 24.21 8.18
C THR A 234 10.55 23.03 7.83
N MET A 235 11.03 22.94 6.59
CA MET A 235 11.98 21.91 6.18
C MET A 235 13.26 21.97 7.04
N LEU A 236 13.80 23.18 7.24
CA LEU A 236 14.99 23.37 8.07
C LEU A 236 14.75 22.88 9.52
N LYS A 237 13.56 23.13 10.08
CA LYS A 237 13.20 22.66 11.42
C LYS A 237 13.23 21.13 11.51
N VAL A 238 12.56 20.43 10.59
CA VAL A 238 12.52 18.97 10.56
C VAL A 238 13.91 18.37 10.38
N LEU A 239 14.71 18.88 9.45
CA LEU A 239 16.06 18.40 9.19
C LEU A 239 17.01 18.67 10.37
N THR A 240 16.83 19.80 11.09
CA THR A 240 17.58 20.10 12.30
C THR A 240 17.26 19.11 13.40
N ASP A 241 15.99 18.83 13.66
CA ASP A 241 15.59 17.86 14.68
C ASP A 241 16.19 16.47 14.40
N TRP A 242 16.13 16.00 13.17
CA TRP A 242 16.69 14.70 12.79
C TRP A 242 18.20 14.65 13.00
N ARG A 243 18.88 15.70 12.59
CA ARG A 243 20.33 15.78 12.79
C ARG A 243 20.69 15.79 14.27
N ASP A 244 19.95 16.53 15.10
CA ASP A 244 20.16 16.59 16.54
C ASP A 244 19.91 15.22 17.18
N TRP A 245 18.89 14.46 16.76
CA TRP A 245 18.62 13.12 17.28
C TRP A 245 19.72 12.11 16.93
N VAL A 246 20.24 12.18 15.73
CA VAL A 246 21.35 11.33 15.28
C VAL A 246 22.66 11.71 16.00
N ASP A 247 22.96 13.00 16.12
CA ASP A 247 24.16 13.49 16.83
C ASP A 247 24.12 13.16 18.33
N ALA A 248 22.93 13.12 18.95
CA ALA A 248 22.73 12.66 20.32
C ALA A 248 22.95 11.14 20.47
N GLY A 249 22.97 10.38 19.38
CA GLY A 249 23.34 8.96 19.32
C GLY A 249 22.22 7.96 19.67
N TRP A 250 21.05 8.43 20.09
CA TRP A 250 19.93 7.55 20.42
C TRP A 250 19.10 7.18 19.19
N CYS A 251 19.13 8.01 18.15
CA CYS A 251 18.48 7.77 16.89
C CYS A 251 19.50 7.25 15.87
N ARG A 252 19.10 6.26 15.08
CA ARG A 252 19.89 5.81 13.95
C ARG A 252 19.16 6.05 12.65
N VAL A 253 19.89 6.00 11.57
CA VAL A 253 19.37 6.08 10.22
C VAL A 253 19.68 4.81 9.48
N PHE A 254 18.72 4.31 8.75
CA PHE A 254 18.93 3.24 7.78
C PHE A 254 18.63 3.77 6.39
N ASP A 255 19.63 3.70 5.54
CA ASP A 255 19.56 4.07 4.13
C ASP A 255 19.82 2.82 3.29
N ALA A 256 18.84 1.93 3.26
CA ALA A 256 18.91 0.67 2.53
C ALA A 256 17.51 0.22 2.08
N THR A 257 17.46 -0.42 0.94
CA THR A 257 16.21 -0.93 0.35
C THR A 257 15.42 -1.89 1.26
N ASN A 258 16.09 -2.53 2.22
CA ASN A 258 15.49 -3.45 3.19
C ASN A 258 15.52 -2.90 4.63
N ALA A 259 15.53 -1.58 4.79
CA ALA A 259 15.59 -0.91 6.09
C ALA A 259 14.49 -1.40 7.05
N GLY A 260 13.26 -1.55 6.57
CA GLY A 260 12.14 -2.05 7.36
C GLY A 260 12.34 -3.44 7.95
N ASP A 261 12.88 -4.38 7.18
CA ASP A 261 13.16 -5.74 7.65
C ASP A 261 14.27 -5.76 8.70
N ILE A 262 15.27 -4.89 8.52
CA ILE A 262 16.37 -4.74 9.49
C ILE A 262 15.85 -4.15 10.79
N ALA A 263 15.06 -3.07 10.73
CA ALA A 263 14.46 -2.44 11.91
C ALA A 263 13.56 -3.42 12.67
N GLN A 264 12.72 -4.17 11.96
CA GLN A 264 11.90 -5.23 12.54
C GLN A 264 12.77 -6.27 13.29
N THR A 265 13.84 -6.75 12.65
CA THR A 265 14.77 -7.72 13.26
C THR A 265 15.41 -7.15 14.52
N MET A 266 15.85 -5.90 14.50
CA MET A 266 16.46 -5.22 15.64
C MET A 266 15.45 -4.93 16.77
N LEU A 267 14.20 -4.59 16.44
CA LEU A 267 13.15 -4.42 17.45
C LEU A 267 12.92 -5.74 18.21
N ILE A 268 12.82 -6.84 17.46
CA ILE A 268 12.59 -8.17 18.02
C ILE A 268 13.80 -8.66 18.84
N SER A 269 15.02 -8.40 18.37
CA SER A 269 16.24 -8.76 19.13
C SER A 269 16.49 -7.86 20.34
N GLY A 270 15.78 -6.73 20.48
CA GLY A 270 15.97 -5.75 21.55
C GLY A 270 17.15 -4.78 21.31
N GLU A 271 17.70 -4.74 20.10
CA GLU A 271 18.74 -3.78 19.68
C GLU A 271 18.16 -2.44 19.25
N LEU A 272 16.85 -2.36 19.06
CA LEU A 272 16.08 -1.16 18.73
C LEU A 272 14.84 -1.11 19.62
N ALA A 273 14.55 0.05 20.21
CA ALA A 273 13.38 0.22 21.06
C ALA A 273 12.11 0.57 20.29
N SER A 274 12.24 1.35 19.21
CA SER A 274 11.13 1.79 18.38
C SER A 274 11.56 2.19 16.97
N TYR A 275 10.62 2.16 16.05
CA TYR A 275 10.80 2.64 14.68
C TYR A 275 9.46 3.01 14.05
N MET A 276 9.49 3.70 12.92
CA MET A 276 8.33 3.90 12.07
C MET A 276 8.35 2.89 10.93
N ASN A 277 7.19 2.38 10.56
CA ASN A 277 7.04 1.62 9.32
C ASN A 277 5.60 1.67 8.83
N SER A 278 5.40 1.29 7.59
CA SER A 278 4.08 1.15 6.98
C SER A 278 3.23 0.11 7.72
N SER A 279 1.94 0.39 7.88
CA SER A 279 0.97 -0.60 8.37
C SER A 279 0.93 -1.87 7.52
N ALA A 280 1.31 -1.79 6.24
CA ALA A 280 1.39 -2.93 5.32
C ALA A 280 2.39 -4.03 5.75
N GLY A 281 3.32 -3.71 6.65
CA GLY A 281 4.26 -4.66 7.25
C GLY A 281 3.80 -5.24 8.58
N LEU A 282 2.68 -4.77 9.14
CA LEU A 282 2.24 -5.12 10.49
C LEU A 282 1.99 -6.63 10.64
N GLY A 283 1.37 -7.28 9.66
CA GLY A 283 1.13 -8.73 9.71
C GLY A 283 2.42 -9.53 9.85
N ASN A 284 3.45 -9.22 9.04
CA ASN A 284 4.76 -9.86 9.13
C ASN A 284 5.45 -9.58 10.48
N LEU A 285 5.35 -8.33 10.98
CA LEU A 285 5.92 -7.94 12.27
C LEU A 285 5.28 -8.73 13.42
N MET A 286 3.94 -8.83 13.45
CA MET A 286 3.23 -9.54 14.51
C MET A 286 3.52 -11.04 14.51
N LEU A 287 3.61 -11.68 13.33
CA LEU A 287 4.03 -13.07 13.21
C LEU A 287 5.46 -13.30 13.73
N ALA A 288 6.40 -12.47 13.34
CA ALA A 288 7.78 -12.58 13.80
C ALA A 288 7.91 -12.30 15.32
N ALA A 289 7.13 -11.38 15.84
CA ALA A 289 7.08 -11.07 17.28
C ALA A 289 6.51 -12.24 18.10
N GLU A 290 5.43 -12.86 17.62
CA GLU A 290 4.84 -14.06 18.24
C GLU A 290 5.85 -15.22 18.28
N GLU A 291 6.52 -15.52 17.15
CA GLU A 291 7.55 -16.57 17.08
C GLU A 291 8.71 -16.33 18.05
N ALA A 292 9.08 -15.06 18.25
CA ALA A 292 10.15 -14.67 19.16
C ALA A 292 9.71 -14.52 20.63
N GLY A 293 8.40 -14.50 20.91
CA GLY A 293 7.84 -14.24 22.22
C GLY A 293 8.04 -12.79 22.68
N VAL A 294 8.05 -11.84 21.75
CA VAL A 294 8.19 -10.40 22.00
C VAL A 294 6.83 -9.73 21.85
N GLU A 295 6.49 -8.85 22.77
CA GLU A 295 5.28 -8.02 22.66
C GLU A 295 5.62 -6.69 21.97
N VAL A 296 4.95 -6.43 20.84
CA VAL A 296 5.07 -5.18 20.08
C VAL A 296 3.87 -4.30 20.38
N GLY A 297 4.12 -3.03 20.65
CA GLY A 297 3.08 -2.00 20.71
C GLY A 297 3.04 -1.21 19.42
N VAL A 298 1.84 -0.69 19.12
CA VAL A 298 1.56 0.11 17.93
C VAL A 298 0.87 1.39 18.35
N ALA A 299 1.37 2.52 17.89
CA ALA A 299 0.72 3.83 18.04
C ALA A 299 0.63 4.53 16.68
N MET A 300 -0.17 5.57 16.61
CA MET A 300 -0.24 6.44 15.45
C MET A 300 1.11 7.08 15.15
N PHE A 301 1.28 7.56 13.94
CA PHE A 301 2.48 8.27 13.50
C PHE A 301 2.84 9.41 14.48
N PRO A 302 4.13 9.58 14.85
CA PRO A 302 4.52 10.63 15.78
C PRO A 302 4.17 12.03 15.28
N THR A 303 3.70 12.90 16.18
CA THR A 303 3.19 14.21 15.79
C THR A 303 3.88 15.37 16.49
N TYR A 304 4.12 16.46 15.72
CA TYR A 304 4.51 17.75 16.27
C TYR A 304 3.35 18.47 16.95
N ASP A 305 2.13 18.25 16.48
CA ASP A 305 0.92 18.90 16.98
C ASP A 305 -0.26 17.93 16.95
N PRO A 306 -0.72 17.44 18.12
CA PRO A 306 -1.88 16.55 18.18
C PRO A 306 -3.18 17.18 17.63
N ASP A 307 -3.31 18.51 17.68
CA ASP A 307 -4.48 19.23 17.15
C ASP A 307 -4.42 19.35 15.62
N ASN A 308 -3.24 19.17 15.03
CA ASN A 308 -3.00 19.19 13.59
C ASN A 308 -2.32 17.89 13.13
N HIS A 309 -2.72 16.75 13.68
CA HIS A 309 -2.15 15.47 13.29
C HIS A 309 -2.50 15.14 11.84
N VAL A 310 -1.47 14.73 11.09
CA VAL A 310 -1.55 14.26 9.71
C VAL A 310 -0.62 13.07 9.58
N ALA A 311 -1.06 12.06 8.85
CA ALA A 311 -0.21 10.93 8.48
C ALA A 311 -0.40 10.63 6.98
N GLU A 312 0.70 10.34 6.31
CA GLU A 312 0.70 10.00 4.89
C GLU A 312 -0.08 8.71 4.61
N ILE A 313 -0.59 8.60 3.39
CA ILE A 313 -1.29 7.42 2.89
C ILE A 313 -0.56 6.88 1.68
N GLY A 314 -0.08 5.68 1.84
CA GLY A 314 0.57 4.94 0.78
C GLY A 314 -0.28 3.80 0.25
N GLY A 315 0.38 2.94 -0.50
CA GLY A 315 -0.21 1.73 -1.07
C GLY A 315 -0.57 1.88 -2.54
N ALA A 316 -1.51 1.07 -2.98
CA ALA A 316 -1.86 0.98 -4.40
C ALA A 316 -3.35 1.05 -4.64
N ASN A 317 -3.67 1.49 -5.85
CA ASN A 317 -4.98 1.33 -6.47
C ASN A 317 -5.01 0.05 -7.29
N ILE A 318 -6.23 -0.44 -7.56
CA ILE A 318 -6.50 -1.45 -8.57
C ILE A 318 -7.20 -0.80 -9.76
N ALA A 319 -6.79 -1.16 -10.98
CA ALA A 319 -7.33 -0.58 -12.19
C ALA A 319 -7.42 -1.62 -13.31
N ILE A 320 -8.32 -1.38 -14.28
CA ILE A 320 -8.44 -2.15 -15.51
C ILE A 320 -7.68 -1.40 -16.61
N VAL A 321 -6.83 -2.11 -17.33
CA VAL A 321 -6.12 -1.56 -18.49
C VAL A 321 -7.02 -1.66 -19.72
N SER A 322 -7.13 -0.58 -20.49
CA SER A 322 -7.93 -0.51 -21.71
C SER A 322 -7.18 -1.03 -22.94
N ALA A 323 -5.86 -0.87 -22.95
CA ALA A 323 -5.02 -1.24 -24.07
C ALA A 323 -5.06 -2.76 -24.34
N ASP A 324 -5.25 -3.14 -25.59
CA ASP A 324 -5.25 -4.52 -26.09
C ASP A 324 -6.31 -5.47 -25.49
N ASN A 325 -7.19 -4.98 -24.61
CA ASN A 325 -8.22 -5.76 -23.95
C ASN A 325 -9.58 -5.64 -24.65
N SER A 326 -10.25 -6.75 -24.89
CA SER A 326 -11.60 -6.81 -25.45
C SER A 326 -12.66 -6.36 -24.43
N GLU A 327 -13.86 -6.02 -24.89
CA GLU A 327 -15.00 -5.71 -24.02
C GLU A 327 -15.33 -6.86 -23.07
N GLU A 328 -15.16 -8.12 -23.49
CA GLU A 328 -15.42 -9.31 -22.69
C GLU A 328 -14.36 -9.46 -21.56
N GLU A 329 -13.10 -9.19 -21.87
CA GLU A 329 -12.00 -9.21 -20.87
C GLU A 329 -12.13 -8.05 -19.88
N ILE A 330 -12.54 -6.86 -20.34
CA ILE A 330 -12.82 -5.72 -19.46
C ILE A 330 -13.97 -6.05 -18.48
N GLN A 331 -15.06 -6.67 -18.99
CA GLN A 331 -16.14 -7.10 -18.11
C GLN A 331 -15.70 -8.20 -17.13
N ALA A 332 -14.90 -9.17 -17.58
CA ALA A 332 -14.33 -10.20 -16.71
C ALA A 332 -13.42 -9.60 -15.63
N SER A 333 -12.63 -8.60 -15.97
CA SER A 333 -11.77 -7.86 -15.04
C SER A 333 -12.60 -7.10 -14.00
N TRP A 334 -13.74 -6.53 -14.41
CA TRP A 334 -14.67 -5.86 -13.50
C TRP A 334 -15.27 -6.82 -12.47
N GLU A 335 -15.61 -8.06 -12.85
CA GLU A 335 -16.07 -9.09 -11.92
C GLU A 335 -15.01 -9.41 -10.85
N PHE A 336 -13.75 -9.51 -11.25
CA PHE A 336 -12.65 -9.73 -10.32
C PHE A 336 -12.43 -8.54 -9.36
N ILE A 337 -12.53 -7.31 -9.86
CA ILE A 337 -12.43 -6.11 -9.01
C ILE A 337 -13.56 -6.06 -7.98
N LYS A 338 -14.81 -6.34 -8.38
CA LYS A 338 -15.94 -6.41 -7.42
C LYS A 338 -15.69 -7.45 -6.33
N TYR A 339 -15.13 -8.60 -6.67
CA TYR A 339 -14.78 -9.64 -5.71
C TYR A 339 -13.75 -9.16 -4.70
N ILE A 340 -12.64 -8.58 -5.16
CA ILE A 340 -11.59 -8.04 -4.29
C ILE A 340 -12.11 -6.93 -3.37
N MET A 341 -13.06 -6.13 -3.82
CA MET A 341 -13.65 -5.03 -3.06
C MET A 341 -14.77 -5.47 -2.10
N SER A 342 -15.08 -6.77 -2.02
CA SER A 342 -16.03 -7.29 -1.03
C SER A 342 -15.49 -7.17 0.40
N ASP A 343 -16.39 -7.06 1.39
CA ASP A 343 -15.99 -6.98 2.80
C ASP A 343 -15.21 -8.20 3.27
N GLU A 344 -15.48 -9.39 2.72
CA GLU A 344 -14.75 -10.62 3.03
C GLU A 344 -13.28 -10.54 2.61
N GLU A 345 -13.01 -10.08 1.37
CA GLU A 345 -11.64 -9.92 0.87
C GLU A 345 -10.91 -8.73 1.51
N GLN A 346 -11.61 -7.62 1.75
CA GLN A 346 -11.08 -6.47 2.48
C GLN A 346 -10.72 -6.85 3.93
N TYR A 347 -11.55 -7.66 4.59
CA TYR A 347 -11.25 -8.21 5.91
C TYR A 347 -10.01 -9.10 5.88
N PHE A 348 -9.96 -10.09 4.96
CA PHE A 348 -8.81 -10.99 4.86
C PHE A 348 -7.50 -10.23 4.59
N ASN A 349 -7.55 -9.26 3.68
CA ASN A 349 -6.40 -8.43 3.37
C ASN A 349 -5.91 -7.63 4.59
N ALA A 350 -6.82 -7.02 5.34
CA ALA A 350 -6.48 -6.20 6.50
C ALA A 350 -5.93 -7.04 7.66
N MET A 351 -6.61 -8.14 8.01
CA MET A 351 -6.19 -8.98 9.14
C MET A 351 -4.87 -9.70 8.89
N THR A 352 -4.58 -10.05 7.63
CA THR A 352 -3.39 -10.82 7.28
C THR A 352 -2.17 -9.92 7.11
N SER A 353 -2.31 -8.80 6.39
CA SER A 353 -1.16 -7.96 6.04
C SER A 353 -0.99 -6.73 6.91
N GLY A 354 -2.09 -6.16 7.43
CA GLY A 354 -2.12 -4.84 8.08
C GLY A 354 -2.38 -3.68 7.10
N TYR A 355 -2.64 -3.96 5.83
CA TYR A 355 -3.24 -2.96 4.95
C TYR A 355 -4.62 -2.54 5.49
N VAL A 356 -4.98 -1.30 5.29
CA VAL A 356 -6.25 -0.76 5.75
C VAL A 356 -7.35 -1.10 4.76
N ALA A 357 -8.46 -1.65 5.25
CA ALA A 357 -9.65 -1.86 4.43
C ALA A 357 -10.22 -0.52 3.95
N CYS A 358 -10.57 -0.45 2.68
CA CYS A 358 -10.92 0.80 2.00
C CYS A 358 -12.43 1.08 1.97
N THR A 359 -13.26 0.10 2.40
CA THR A 359 -14.72 0.21 2.41
C THR A 359 -15.26 0.76 3.72
N LYS A 360 -16.34 1.56 3.66
CA LYS A 360 -17.04 2.06 4.87
C LYS A 360 -17.74 0.93 5.62
N SER A 361 -18.28 -0.06 4.91
CA SER A 361 -18.99 -1.22 5.45
C SER A 361 -18.13 -2.09 6.38
N ILE A 362 -16.80 -2.05 6.23
CA ILE A 362 -15.90 -2.85 7.05
C ILE A 362 -16.03 -2.56 8.55
N ALA A 363 -16.37 -1.32 8.91
CA ALA A 363 -16.56 -0.91 10.30
C ALA A 363 -17.82 -1.55 10.94
N GLU A 364 -18.74 -2.06 10.13
CA GLU A 364 -19.96 -2.76 10.54
C GLU A 364 -19.86 -4.27 10.29
N TYR A 365 -18.78 -4.75 9.67
CA TYR A 365 -18.53 -6.15 9.37
C TYR A 365 -18.15 -6.91 10.65
N GLU A 366 -19.01 -7.80 11.13
CA GLU A 366 -18.86 -8.49 12.42
C GLU A 366 -17.50 -9.20 12.58
N PRO A 367 -16.96 -9.95 11.58
CA PRO A 367 -15.63 -10.55 11.72
C PRO A 367 -14.50 -9.54 11.92
N MET A 368 -14.57 -8.37 11.29
CA MET A 368 -13.57 -7.32 11.49
C MET A 368 -13.65 -6.71 12.88
N ILE A 369 -14.87 -6.50 13.40
CA ILE A 369 -15.08 -5.97 14.75
C ILE A 369 -14.51 -6.94 15.79
N GLU A 370 -14.79 -8.24 15.63
CA GLU A 370 -14.24 -9.27 16.52
C GLU A 370 -12.72 -9.32 16.45
N PHE A 371 -12.14 -9.28 15.26
CA PHE A 371 -10.69 -9.26 15.05
C PHE A 371 -10.02 -8.05 15.71
N TRP A 372 -10.55 -6.84 15.54
CA TRP A 372 -10.00 -5.63 16.16
C TRP A 372 -10.11 -5.64 17.70
N ASN A 373 -11.14 -6.28 18.25
CA ASN A 373 -11.26 -6.43 19.71
C ASN A 373 -10.20 -7.37 20.29
N GLU A 374 -9.77 -8.37 19.52
CA GLU A 374 -8.73 -9.32 19.91
C GLU A 374 -7.33 -8.83 19.56
N ASN A 375 -7.20 -8.01 18.52
CA ASN A 375 -5.94 -7.50 17.97
C ASN A 375 -6.02 -5.98 17.76
N PRO A 376 -6.06 -5.18 18.84
CA PRO A 376 -6.25 -3.74 18.75
C PRO A 376 -5.15 -3.02 17.96
N GLU A 377 -3.97 -3.60 17.87
CA GLU A 377 -2.83 -3.07 17.11
C GLU A 377 -3.17 -2.88 15.61
N PHE A 378 -3.97 -3.77 15.04
CA PHE A 378 -4.41 -3.67 13.64
C PHE A 378 -5.45 -2.57 13.40
N LYS A 379 -6.15 -2.14 14.46
CA LYS A 379 -7.14 -1.06 14.35
C LYS A 379 -6.50 0.32 14.27
N VAL A 380 -5.29 0.49 14.80
CA VAL A 380 -4.61 1.80 14.86
C VAL A 380 -4.48 2.45 13.48
N ALA A 381 -4.12 1.66 12.46
CA ALA A 381 -4.01 2.15 11.08
C ALA A 381 -5.36 2.64 10.53
N TYR A 382 -6.43 1.89 10.78
CA TYR A 382 -7.79 2.27 10.37
C TYR A 382 -8.24 3.57 11.05
N ASP A 383 -8.05 3.66 12.36
CA ASP A 383 -8.42 4.85 13.14
C ASP A 383 -7.60 6.08 12.71
N GLN A 384 -6.30 5.91 12.44
CA GLN A 384 -5.46 6.97 11.91
C GLN A 384 -5.96 7.45 10.56
N MET A 385 -6.21 6.54 9.61
CA MET A 385 -6.71 6.90 8.30
C MET A 385 -8.09 7.55 8.35
N LEU A 386 -9.00 7.06 9.19
CA LEU A 386 -10.35 7.58 9.30
C LEU A 386 -10.37 9.00 9.88
N ASN A 387 -9.55 9.28 10.89
CA ASN A 387 -9.60 10.53 11.65
C ASN A 387 -8.61 11.59 11.13
N TYR A 388 -7.48 11.16 10.56
CA TYR A 388 -6.33 12.00 10.22
C TYR A 388 -5.84 11.77 8.78
N GLY A 389 -6.49 10.92 8.03
CA GLY A 389 -6.12 10.48 6.70
C GLY A 389 -6.36 11.50 5.59
N ARG A 390 -6.22 12.78 5.86
CA ARG A 390 -6.13 13.84 4.86
C ARG A 390 -4.67 14.18 4.58
N ALA A 391 -3.81 13.18 4.72
CA ALA A 391 -2.47 13.33 4.22
C ALA A 391 -2.56 13.76 2.76
N GLN A 392 -2.01 14.91 2.48
CA GLN A 392 -1.82 15.30 1.11
C GLN A 392 -0.77 14.36 0.56
N GLU A 393 -1.22 13.36 -0.18
CA GLU A 393 -0.26 12.71 -1.08
C GLU A 393 0.49 13.82 -1.81
N THR A 394 1.75 13.56 -2.04
CA THR A 394 2.57 14.35 -2.96
C THR A 394 1.67 14.77 -4.13
N PRO A 395 1.45 16.07 -4.35
CA PRO A 395 0.56 16.52 -5.41
C PRO A 395 0.85 15.74 -6.69
N PHE A 396 -0.20 15.38 -7.43
CA PHE A 396 -0.10 14.68 -8.72
C PHE A 396 0.63 15.59 -9.74
N VAL A 397 1.91 15.84 -9.51
CA VAL A 397 2.78 16.58 -10.42
C VAL A 397 3.85 15.64 -10.94
N ALA A 398 4.07 15.69 -12.24
CA ALA A 398 5.05 14.83 -12.91
C ALA A 398 6.47 14.96 -12.31
N VAL A 399 6.80 16.11 -11.72
CA VAL A 399 8.08 16.40 -11.06
C VAL A 399 8.16 15.94 -9.60
N GLY A 400 7.07 15.40 -9.03
CA GLY A 400 7.02 15.01 -7.62
C GLY A 400 8.04 13.93 -7.26
N GLN A 401 8.26 12.97 -8.14
CA GLN A 401 9.25 11.92 -7.96
C GLN A 401 10.68 12.47 -8.00
N ASP A 402 10.97 13.41 -8.92
CA ASP A 402 12.29 14.04 -9.04
C ASP A 402 12.61 14.85 -7.78
N PHE A 403 11.64 15.62 -7.28
CA PHE A 403 11.80 16.36 -6.02
C PHE A 403 12.03 15.45 -4.82
N THR A 404 11.26 14.39 -4.71
CA THR A 404 11.42 13.39 -3.64
C THR A 404 12.81 12.73 -3.70
N GLN A 405 13.33 12.43 -4.91
CA GLN A 405 14.66 11.88 -5.08
C GLN A 405 15.75 12.88 -4.64
N ILE A 406 15.63 14.16 -5.00
CA ILE A 406 16.55 15.22 -4.56
C ILE A 406 16.55 15.30 -3.02
N CYS A 407 15.39 15.28 -2.39
CA CYS A 407 15.28 15.26 -0.92
C CYS A 407 15.96 14.03 -0.33
N TRP A 408 15.70 12.85 -0.87
CA TRP A 408 16.31 11.60 -0.40
C TRP A 408 17.83 11.65 -0.45
N ASP A 409 18.39 11.97 -1.62
CA ASP A 409 19.84 12.01 -1.81
C ASP A 409 20.50 13.03 -0.87
N THR A 410 19.91 14.23 -0.72
CA THR A 410 20.43 15.27 0.16
C THR A 410 20.33 14.90 1.63
N VAL A 411 19.20 14.30 2.04
CA VAL A 411 19.01 13.87 3.43
C VAL A 411 19.93 12.71 3.80
N SER A 412 20.28 11.82 2.86
CA SER A 412 21.32 10.82 3.07
C SER A 412 22.67 11.46 3.45
N LEU A 413 23.07 12.55 2.77
CA LEU A 413 24.29 13.30 3.14
C LEU A 413 24.19 13.94 4.54
N LEU A 414 22.99 14.40 4.92
CA LEU A 414 22.75 15.06 6.21
C LEU A 414 22.82 14.09 7.38
N ILE A 415 22.04 12.99 7.35
CA ILE A 415 21.83 12.15 8.51
C ILE A 415 22.58 10.81 8.47
N ALA A 416 22.78 10.19 7.30
CA ALA A 416 23.51 8.93 7.19
C ALA A 416 25.02 9.18 7.09
N GLU A 417 25.46 10.08 6.21
CA GLU A 417 26.87 10.42 6.03
C GLU A 417 27.37 11.51 7.00
N GLN A 418 26.45 12.33 7.51
CA GLN A 418 26.74 13.48 8.39
C GLN A 418 27.76 14.45 7.79
N SER A 419 27.75 14.60 6.46
CA SER A 419 28.74 15.36 5.70
C SER A 419 28.37 16.83 5.47
N ILE A 420 27.10 17.18 5.68
CA ILE A 420 26.54 18.53 5.51
C ILE A 420 25.74 18.97 6.73
N THR A 421 25.45 20.28 6.86
CA THR A 421 24.56 20.83 7.89
C THR A 421 23.12 20.87 7.41
N PRO A 422 22.11 21.05 8.31
CA PRO A 422 20.71 21.22 7.91
C PRO A 422 20.50 22.43 6.97
N GLU A 423 21.21 23.54 7.18
CA GLU A 423 21.15 24.72 6.32
C GLU A 423 21.70 24.42 4.92
N GLU A 424 22.85 23.70 4.84
CA GLU A 424 23.43 23.28 3.56
C GLU A 424 22.49 22.30 2.84
N ALA A 425 21.79 21.42 3.56
CA ALA A 425 20.83 20.52 2.97
C ALA A 425 19.63 21.28 2.34
N VAL A 426 19.07 22.26 3.05
CA VAL A 426 17.99 23.11 2.50
C VAL A 426 18.46 23.89 1.28
N GLU A 427 19.69 24.46 1.31
CA GLU A 427 20.28 25.16 0.16
C GLU A 427 20.47 24.23 -1.06
N MET A 428 20.93 23.00 -0.84
CA MET A 428 21.11 22.00 -1.89
C MET A 428 19.76 21.61 -2.49
N ILE A 429 18.78 21.24 -1.67
CA ILE A 429 17.42 20.87 -2.15
C ILE A 429 16.83 22.03 -2.95
N THR A 430 16.91 23.27 -2.45
CA THR A 430 16.40 24.47 -3.13
C THR A 430 17.06 24.62 -4.50
N THR A 431 18.39 24.54 -4.56
CA THR A 431 19.15 24.78 -5.80
C THR A 431 18.89 23.69 -6.84
N GLU A 432 18.89 22.42 -6.42
CA GLU A 432 18.71 21.29 -7.33
C GLU A 432 17.25 21.17 -7.84
N SER A 433 16.29 21.68 -7.06
CA SER A 433 14.87 21.67 -7.46
C SER A 433 14.46 22.87 -8.32
N GLU A 434 15.26 23.93 -8.46
CA GLU A 434 14.93 25.10 -9.29
C GLU A 434 14.62 24.74 -10.76
N ASP A 435 15.28 23.74 -11.31
CA ASP A 435 15.18 23.38 -12.72
C ASP A 435 14.03 22.38 -13.02
N ILE A 436 13.36 21.84 -11.97
CA ILE A 436 12.30 20.84 -12.14
C ILE A 436 10.88 21.41 -12.02
N TRP A 437 10.73 22.63 -11.46
CA TRP A 437 9.42 23.29 -11.29
C TRP A 437 8.87 23.97 -12.52
#